data_a9f54de2b1b5c272da700b2f2d78ef69
#
_entry.id   a9f54de2b1b5c272da700b2f2d78ef69
#
_cell.length_a   1.000
_cell.length_b   1.000
_cell.length_c   1.000
_cell.angle_alpha   90.00
_cell.angle_beta   90.00
_cell.angle_gamma   90.00
#
_symmetry.space_group_name_H-M   'P 1'
#
loop_
_entity.id
_entity.type
_entity.pdbx_description
1 polymer ?
#
loop_
_entity_poly.entity_id
_entity_poly.type
_entity_poly.pdbx_seq_one_letter_code
_entity_poly.pdbx_strand_id
1 'polypeptide(L)'
;NEFILKNPDWPKKKFLRKKNEMFIGSKWNNNKIINYFDLYPPLTTKGAVNYVDALRKKNGINNVKNLASEIWIERNFSKTQSKDFYKKYKKILTPNDHLKRIDRLTWVGRSYEARRMLPIINKNYRNLYSAKIVLRRREGNADSVVSRVPRNLKKNEGLIFERLRWRRKTRLYDTAFELIDPLPNNLKYEKKWWYETSILIRKFIERKKYQKAYKLAKDFSGKSTKYTSESEWLAGWIGYNFLNLKSEIYINHFLNSYENTNHRGEKAKSAYWVGKSYKKIGNEEQSKIWF
;
A
#
# COMPACT_ATOMS: atom_id res chain seq x y z
N ASN A 1 30.40 11.54 10.98
CA ASN A 1 30.60 10.77 9.73
C ASN A 1 31.78 9.81 9.83
N GLU A 2 32.92 10.30 10.27
CA GLU A 2 34.14 9.51 10.43
C GLU A 2 33.93 8.29 11.33
N PHE A 3 33.18 8.45 12.44
CA PHE A 3 32.78 7.37 13.31
C PHE A 3 31.99 6.26 12.60
N ILE A 4 31.01 6.62 11.76
CA ILE A 4 30.20 5.64 11.00
C ILE A 4 31.04 4.91 9.95
N LEU A 5 32.02 5.59 9.37
CA LEU A 5 32.95 5.03 8.39
C LEU A 5 33.91 4.01 9.05
N LYS A 6 34.44 4.37 10.23
CA LYS A 6 35.35 3.52 10.99
C LYS A 6 34.67 2.32 11.66
N ASN A 7 33.34 2.37 11.82
CA ASN A 7 32.55 1.32 12.49
C ASN A 7 31.40 0.82 11.59
N PRO A 8 31.68 0.05 10.51
CA PRO A 8 30.68 -0.38 9.54
C PRO A 8 29.56 -1.26 10.14
N ASP A 9 29.86 -2.00 11.20
CA ASP A 9 28.93 -2.94 11.85
C ASP A 9 28.23 -2.35 13.10
N TRP A 10 28.37 -1.02 13.33
CA TRP A 10 27.77 -0.38 14.48
C TRP A 10 26.25 -0.54 14.54
N PRO A 11 25.68 -0.99 15.67
CA PRO A 11 24.24 -1.13 15.79
C PRO A 11 23.53 0.21 15.56
N LYS A 12 22.36 0.17 14.90
CA LYS A 12 21.55 1.36 14.58
C LYS A 12 22.21 2.38 13.62
N LYS A 13 23.20 1.97 12.81
CA LYS A 13 23.87 2.81 11.79
C LYS A 13 22.91 3.69 10.99
N LYS A 14 21.77 3.11 10.52
CA LYS A 14 20.73 3.85 9.79
C LYS A 14 20.11 4.98 10.59
N PHE A 15 19.94 4.80 11.90
CA PHE A 15 19.43 5.84 12.79
C PHE A 15 20.45 6.98 12.94
N LEU A 16 21.74 6.66 13.17
CA LEU A 16 22.81 7.63 13.27
C LEU A 16 22.93 8.46 11.98
N ARG A 17 22.89 7.82 10.81
CA ARG A 17 22.87 8.50 9.51
C ARG A 17 21.71 9.50 9.40
N LYS A 18 20.48 9.09 9.75
CA LYS A 18 19.33 10.00 9.74
C LYS A 18 19.52 11.21 10.67
N LYS A 19 20.08 11.01 11.87
CA LYS A 19 20.39 12.11 12.79
C LYS A 19 21.43 13.04 12.20
N ASN A 20 22.50 12.50 11.62
CA ASN A 20 23.54 13.26 10.97
C ASN A 20 23.04 14.15 9.82
N GLU A 21 22.15 13.62 8.97
CA GLU A 21 21.54 14.39 7.88
C GLU A 21 20.79 15.64 8.35
N MET A 22 20.34 15.69 9.60
CA MET A 22 19.69 16.89 10.17
C MET A 22 20.65 18.07 10.35
N PHE A 23 21.94 17.80 10.46
CA PHE A 23 22.99 18.81 10.64
C PHE A 23 23.74 19.16 9.34
N ILE A 24 23.48 18.42 8.25
CA ILE A 24 24.02 18.73 6.92
C ILE A 24 23.27 19.93 6.34
N GLY A 25 23.98 20.88 5.78
CA GLY A 25 23.43 21.99 4.99
C GLY A 25 24.00 23.37 5.33
N SER A 26 23.96 23.82 6.58
CA SER A 26 24.37 25.21 6.90
C SER A 26 25.87 25.44 6.98
N LYS A 27 26.64 24.39 7.31
CA LYS A 27 28.12 24.47 7.49
C LYS A 27 28.92 23.74 6.41
N TRP A 28 28.27 23.10 5.46
CA TRP A 28 28.92 22.33 4.41
C TRP A 28 28.83 23.04 3.07
N ASN A 29 29.91 23.08 2.32
CA ASN A 29 29.89 23.54 0.93
C ASN A 29 29.19 22.47 0.02
N ASN A 30 28.80 22.90 -1.18
CA ASN A 30 28.05 22.05 -2.09
C ASN A 30 28.81 20.77 -2.49
N ASN A 31 30.13 20.86 -2.72
CA ASN A 31 30.92 19.68 -3.11
C ASN A 31 30.97 18.64 -1.97
N LYS A 32 31.11 19.07 -0.73
CA LYS A 32 31.09 18.18 0.43
C LYS A 32 29.73 17.49 0.60
N ILE A 33 28.64 18.21 0.35
CA ILE A 33 27.28 17.66 0.37
C ILE A 33 27.11 16.61 -0.73
N ILE A 34 27.52 16.92 -1.95
CA ILE A 34 27.43 16.04 -3.11
C ILE A 34 28.23 14.77 -2.85
N ASN A 35 29.51 14.87 -2.57
CA ASN A 35 30.38 13.72 -2.31
C ASN A 35 29.86 12.81 -1.19
N TYR A 36 29.26 13.40 -0.16
CA TYR A 36 28.66 12.61 0.93
C TYR A 36 27.44 11.82 0.46
N PHE A 37 26.50 12.46 -0.27
CA PHE A 37 25.28 11.79 -0.68
C PHE A 37 25.45 10.87 -1.89
N ASP A 38 26.50 11.03 -2.69
CA ASP A 38 26.90 10.08 -3.73
C ASP A 38 27.33 8.75 -3.12
N LEU A 39 28.07 8.79 -1.98
CA LEU A 39 28.47 7.59 -1.24
C LEU A 39 27.31 7.03 -0.38
N TYR A 40 26.49 7.91 0.18
CA TYR A 40 25.44 7.55 1.13
C TYR A 40 24.10 8.18 0.74
N PRO A 41 23.29 7.56 -0.12
CA PRO A 41 22.02 8.10 -0.57
C PRO A 41 21.15 8.62 0.59
N PRO A 42 20.45 9.77 0.41
CA PRO A 42 19.72 10.43 1.49
C PRO A 42 18.63 9.56 2.11
N LEU A 43 18.62 9.44 3.43
CA LEU A 43 17.61 8.70 4.19
C LEU A 43 16.44 9.59 4.64
N THR A 44 16.65 10.92 4.73
CA THR A 44 15.65 11.88 5.18
C THR A 44 15.22 12.82 4.05
N THR A 45 14.04 13.44 4.21
CA THR A 45 13.58 14.49 3.28
C THR A 45 14.54 15.70 3.28
N LYS A 46 15.07 16.10 4.47
CA LYS A 46 16.03 17.19 4.58
C LYS A 46 17.33 16.87 3.83
N GLY A 47 17.86 15.65 4.01
CA GLY A 47 19.05 15.19 3.28
C GLY A 47 18.84 15.22 1.77
N ALA A 48 17.71 14.68 1.29
CA ALA A 48 17.38 14.68 -0.13
C ALA A 48 17.24 16.10 -0.71
N VAL A 49 16.63 17.03 0.04
CA VAL A 49 16.51 18.44 -0.39
C VAL A 49 17.88 19.10 -0.42
N ASN A 50 18.73 18.89 0.59
CA ASN A 50 20.08 19.47 0.60
C ASN A 50 20.92 18.93 -0.56
N TYR A 51 20.80 17.66 -0.89
CA TYR A 51 21.53 17.05 -1.99
C TYR A 51 21.11 17.63 -3.35
N VAL A 52 19.80 17.67 -3.65
CA VAL A 52 19.34 18.24 -4.92
C VAL A 52 19.61 19.73 -5.02
N ASP A 53 19.57 20.47 -3.90
CA ASP A 53 19.93 21.89 -3.86
C ASP A 53 21.42 22.13 -4.16
N ALA A 54 22.31 21.30 -3.63
CA ALA A 54 23.74 21.35 -3.91
C ALA A 54 24.06 21.03 -5.37
N LEU A 55 23.45 19.96 -5.92
CA LEU A 55 23.57 19.61 -7.33
C LEU A 55 23.03 20.72 -8.26
N ARG A 56 21.87 21.31 -7.92
CA ARG A 56 21.31 22.43 -8.69
C ARG A 56 22.25 23.62 -8.75
N LYS A 57 22.92 23.95 -7.63
CA LYS A 57 23.88 25.08 -7.58
C LYS A 57 25.13 24.78 -8.40
N LYS A 58 25.58 23.52 -8.44
CA LYS A 58 26.77 23.13 -9.19
C LYS A 58 26.49 22.93 -10.68
N ASN A 59 25.39 22.26 -11.04
CA ASN A 59 25.15 21.76 -12.39
C ASN A 59 23.98 22.45 -13.11
N GLY A 60 23.30 23.41 -12.46
CA GLY A 60 22.12 24.06 -13.01
C GLY A 60 20.81 23.29 -12.75
N ILE A 61 19.68 23.98 -12.95
CA ILE A 61 18.35 23.48 -12.59
C ILE A 61 17.88 22.32 -13.48
N ASN A 62 18.22 22.36 -14.77
CA ASN A 62 17.76 21.35 -15.73
C ASN A 62 18.38 19.97 -15.47
N ASN A 63 19.64 19.94 -15.01
CA ASN A 63 20.36 18.69 -14.73
C ASN A 63 19.84 17.94 -13.49
N VAL A 64 19.01 18.57 -12.67
CA VAL A 64 18.43 17.96 -11.47
C VAL A 64 16.95 17.60 -11.63
N LYS A 65 16.38 17.71 -12.85
CA LYS A 65 14.95 17.50 -13.10
C LYS A 65 14.45 16.15 -12.59
N ASN A 66 15.11 15.06 -12.95
CA ASN A 66 14.69 13.72 -12.57
C ASN A 66 14.76 13.50 -11.05
N LEU A 67 15.85 13.94 -10.42
CA LEU A 67 16.03 13.83 -8.98
C LEU A 67 15.02 14.70 -8.22
N ALA A 68 14.76 15.92 -8.69
CA ALA A 68 13.75 16.80 -8.08
C ALA A 68 12.34 16.22 -8.21
N SER A 69 12.00 15.62 -9.36
CA SER A 69 10.73 14.89 -9.57
C SER A 69 10.59 13.71 -8.60
N GLU A 70 11.62 12.87 -8.49
CA GLU A 70 11.63 11.73 -7.57
C GLU A 70 11.43 12.18 -6.13
N ILE A 71 12.20 13.18 -5.67
CA ILE A 71 12.09 13.71 -4.31
C ILE A 71 10.69 14.28 -4.07
N TRP A 72 10.15 15.04 -5.04
CA TRP A 72 8.79 15.59 -4.96
C TRP A 72 7.74 14.50 -4.79
N ILE A 73 7.82 13.43 -5.56
CA ILE A 73 6.86 12.33 -5.54
C ILE A 73 7.00 11.51 -4.26
N GLU A 74 8.22 11.07 -3.92
CA GLU A 74 8.43 10.01 -2.94
C GLU A 74 8.63 10.51 -1.50
N ARG A 75 9.06 11.77 -1.30
CA ARG A 75 9.35 12.25 0.05
C ARG A 75 8.14 12.89 0.75
N ASN A 76 8.09 12.72 2.06
CA ASN A 76 7.10 13.35 2.92
C ASN A 76 7.64 14.70 3.41
N PHE A 77 6.98 15.78 3.05
CA PHE A 77 7.36 17.13 3.42
C PHE A 77 6.49 17.68 4.55
N SER A 78 7.06 18.56 5.38
CA SER A 78 6.25 19.47 6.19
C SER A 78 5.54 20.49 5.30
N LYS A 79 4.62 21.29 5.86
CA LYS A 79 3.93 22.37 5.13
C LYS A 79 4.93 23.37 4.51
N THR A 80 5.88 23.84 5.31
CA THR A 80 6.91 24.79 4.89
C THR A 80 7.84 24.19 3.85
N GLN A 81 8.41 23.02 4.13
CA GLN A 81 9.28 22.32 3.18
C GLN A 81 8.62 22.09 1.81
N SER A 82 7.33 21.70 1.81
CA SER A 82 6.59 21.50 0.55
C SER A 82 6.44 22.78 -0.24
N LYS A 83 6.12 23.89 0.43
CA LYS A 83 6.00 25.22 -0.20
C LYS A 83 7.33 25.69 -0.78
N ASP A 84 8.42 25.57 0.00
CA ASP A 84 9.75 26.00 -0.41
C ASP A 84 10.30 25.17 -1.57
N PHE A 85 10.13 23.86 -1.49
CA PHE A 85 10.53 22.94 -2.57
C PHE A 85 9.75 23.25 -3.86
N TYR A 86 8.44 23.38 -3.77
CA TYR A 86 7.62 23.73 -4.93
C TYR A 86 8.00 25.08 -5.53
N LYS A 87 8.16 26.12 -4.72
CA LYS A 87 8.60 27.45 -5.20
C LYS A 87 9.91 27.35 -5.99
N LYS A 88 10.85 26.53 -5.50
CA LYS A 88 12.19 26.39 -6.07
C LYS A 88 12.21 25.59 -7.37
N TYR A 89 11.41 24.53 -7.46
CA TYR A 89 11.48 23.54 -8.53
C TYR A 89 10.27 23.54 -9.49
N LYS A 90 9.23 24.36 -9.26
CA LYS A 90 7.98 24.37 -10.05
C LYS A 90 8.18 24.47 -11.56
N LYS A 91 9.27 25.10 -12.03
CA LYS A 91 9.55 25.26 -13.47
C LYS A 91 9.95 23.95 -14.16
N ILE A 92 10.46 22.97 -13.42
CA ILE A 92 10.92 21.68 -13.95
C ILE A 92 10.04 20.50 -13.54
N LEU A 93 9.14 20.69 -12.56
CA LEU A 93 8.15 19.69 -12.17
C LEU A 93 6.99 19.65 -13.18
N THR A 94 6.62 18.48 -13.62
CA THR A 94 5.57 18.28 -14.61
C THR A 94 4.18 18.08 -13.94
N PRO A 95 3.08 18.29 -14.67
CA PRO A 95 1.73 17.94 -14.19
C PRO A 95 1.62 16.48 -13.74
N ASN A 96 2.32 15.57 -14.39
CA ASN A 96 2.35 14.14 -14.04
C ASN A 96 3.05 13.89 -12.69
N ASP A 97 4.10 14.65 -12.35
CA ASP A 97 4.76 14.58 -11.05
C ASP A 97 3.80 14.97 -9.92
N HIS A 98 2.96 15.99 -10.17
CA HIS A 98 1.94 16.40 -9.21
C HIS A 98 0.86 15.32 -9.02
N LEU A 99 0.43 14.67 -10.11
CA LEU A 99 -0.54 13.57 -10.05
C LEU A 99 0.03 12.34 -9.32
N LYS A 100 1.26 11.94 -9.64
CA LYS A 100 1.95 10.85 -8.96
C LYS A 100 2.10 11.12 -7.45
N ARG A 101 2.50 12.35 -7.09
CA ARG A 101 2.62 12.76 -5.69
C ARG A 101 1.28 12.68 -4.94
N ILE A 102 0.22 13.31 -5.45
CA ILE A 102 -1.08 13.31 -4.75
C ILE A 102 -1.65 11.89 -4.66
N ASP A 103 -1.45 11.05 -5.69
CA ASP A 103 -1.86 9.65 -5.65
C ASP A 103 -1.15 8.92 -4.51
N ARG A 104 0.17 9.00 -4.43
CA ARG A 104 0.94 8.42 -3.33
C ARG A 104 0.48 8.93 -1.96
N LEU A 105 0.30 10.25 -1.81
CA LEU A 105 -0.13 10.85 -0.54
C LEU A 105 -1.49 10.34 -0.09
N THR A 106 -2.44 10.15 -1.01
CA THR A 106 -3.74 9.56 -0.68
C THR A 106 -3.59 8.08 -0.28
N TRP A 107 -2.77 7.30 -0.97
CA TRP A 107 -2.53 5.89 -0.62
C TRP A 107 -1.84 5.72 0.75
N VAL A 108 -0.86 6.56 1.10
CA VAL A 108 -0.20 6.50 2.41
C VAL A 108 -0.99 7.17 3.54
N GLY A 109 -2.12 7.81 3.21
CA GLY A 109 -3.03 8.40 4.19
C GLY A 109 -2.64 9.80 4.68
N ARG A 110 -1.77 10.51 3.93
CA ARG A 110 -1.35 11.88 4.26
C ARG A 110 -2.34 12.91 3.70
N SER A 111 -3.58 12.84 4.19
CA SER A 111 -4.71 13.59 3.64
C SER A 111 -4.53 15.11 3.66
N TYR A 112 -3.90 15.67 4.70
CA TYR A 112 -3.65 17.11 4.77
C TYR A 112 -2.64 17.57 3.71
N GLU A 113 -1.60 16.78 3.44
CA GLU A 113 -0.65 17.06 2.37
C GLU A 113 -1.31 16.92 0.99
N ALA A 114 -2.08 15.85 0.79
CA ALA A 114 -2.84 15.65 -0.43
C ALA A 114 -3.82 16.82 -0.69
N ARG A 115 -4.51 17.32 0.34
CA ARG A 115 -5.42 18.47 0.20
C ARG A 115 -4.70 19.73 -0.29
N ARG A 116 -3.47 19.98 0.17
CA ARG A 116 -2.66 21.10 -0.30
C ARG A 116 -2.20 20.97 -1.76
N MET A 117 -2.25 19.76 -2.32
CA MET A 117 -1.93 19.52 -3.73
C MET A 117 -3.10 19.86 -4.69
N LEU A 118 -4.35 19.90 -4.19
CA LEU A 118 -5.53 20.10 -5.04
C LEU A 118 -5.45 21.36 -5.93
N PRO A 119 -4.97 22.53 -5.47
CA PRO A 119 -4.87 23.72 -6.33
C PRO A 119 -3.89 23.58 -7.50
N ILE A 120 -2.86 22.74 -7.36
CA ILE A 120 -1.77 22.63 -8.33
C ILE A 120 -1.92 21.47 -9.33
N ILE A 121 -2.93 20.61 -9.13
CA ILE A 121 -3.25 19.55 -10.09
C ILE A 121 -4.32 20.00 -11.10
N ASN A 122 -4.38 19.31 -12.23
CA ASN A 122 -5.39 19.53 -13.25
C ASN A 122 -6.82 19.42 -12.67
N LYS A 123 -7.71 20.34 -13.10
CA LYS A 123 -9.11 20.44 -12.66
C LYS A 123 -9.86 19.11 -12.76
N ASN A 124 -9.63 18.33 -13.82
CA ASN A 124 -10.30 17.04 -14.04
C ASN A 124 -10.00 16.02 -12.94
N TYR A 125 -8.82 16.08 -12.31
CA TYR A 125 -8.43 15.19 -11.22
C TYR A 125 -8.79 15.71 -9.82
N ARG A 126 -9.14 17.00 -9.68
CA ARG A 126 -9.45 17.60 -8.36
C ARG A 126 -10.61 16.88 -7.68
N ASN A 127 -11.68 16.58 -8.40
CA ASN A 127 -12.85 15.88 -7.85
C ASN A 127 -12.50 14.45 -7.41
N LEU A 128 -11.68 13.73 -8.19
CA LEU A 128 -11.20 12.39 -7.83
C LEU A 128 -10.44 12.42 -6.50
N TYR A 129 -9.42 13.27 -6.40
CA TYR A 129 -8.57 13.30 -5.19
C TYR A 129 -9.28 13.94 -4.01
N SER A 130 -10.18 14.91 -4.22
CA SER A 130 -11.05 15.42 -3.19
C SER A 130 -11.94 14.33 -2.60
N ALA A 131 -12.58 13.51 -3.46
CA ALA A 131 -13.39 12.37 -3.02
C ALA A 131 -12.54 11.35 -2.22
N LYS A 132 -11.36 10.97 -2.71
CA LYS A 132 -10.45 10.08 -1.97
C LYS A 132 -10.09 10.62 -0.57
N ILE A 133 -9.83 11.93 -0.45
CA ILE A 133 -9.48 12.58 0.82
C ILE A 133 -10.69 12.59 1.77
N VAL A 134 -11.86 12.98 1.29
CA VAL A 134 -13.11 13.06 2.09
C VAL A 134 -13.50 11.68 2.61
N LEU A 135 -13.50 10.65 1.74
CA LEU A 135 -13.78 9.27 2.12
C LEU A 135 -12.79 8.77 3.17
N ARG A 136 -11.48 9.03 2.96
CA ARG A 136 -10.41 8.64 3.89
C ARG A 136 -10.62 9.20 5.27
N ARG A 137 -10.99 10.47 5.36
CA ARG A 137 -11.19 11.19 6.60
C ARG A 137 -12.58 11.01 7.20
N ARG A 138 -13.53 10.48 6.42
CA ARG A 138 -14.94 10.35 6.75
C ARG A 138 -15.59 11.72 7.06
N GLU A 139 -15.22 12.72 6.25
CA GLU A 139 -15.74 14.08 6.32
C GLU A 139 -16.87 14.26 5.30
N GLY A 140 -17.90 15.00 5.67
CA GLY A 140 -18.98 15.42 4.77
C GLY A 140 -19.79 14.26 4.16
N ASN A 141 -20.51 14.58 3.08
CA ASN A 141 -21.36 13.64 2.35
C ASN A 141 -20.55 12.85 1.31
N ALA A 142 -20.37 11.56 1.57
CA ALA A 142 -19.58 10.65 0.70
C ALA A 142 -20.19 10.53 -0.71
N ASP A 143 -21.52 10.44 -0.83
CA ASP A 143 -22.19 10.27 -2.12
C ASP A 143 -22.07 11.52 -2.98
N SER A 144 -22.22 12.71 -2.38
CA SER A 144 -22.04 13.98 -3.08
C SER A 144 -20.64 14.15 -3.66
N VAL A 145 -19.58 13.80 -2.92
CA VAL A 145 -18.21 13.94 -3.45
C VAL A 145 -17.89 12.89 -4.51
N VAL A 146 -18.41 11.68 -4.40
CA VAL A 146 -18.24 10.61 -5.38
C VAL A 146 -19.04 10.90 -6.66
N SER A 147 -20.23 11.47 -6.59
CA SER A 147 -21.05 11.83 -7.76
C SER A 147 -20.34 12.81 -8.69
N ARG A 148 -19.58 13.75 -8.13
CA ARG A 148 -18.79 14.77 -8.86
C ARG A 148 -17.55 14.23 -9.60
N VAL A 149 -17.16 12.98 -9.32
CA VAL A 149 -16.01 12.38 -10.01
C VAL A 149 -16.39 12.09 -11.46
N PRO A 150 -15.59 12.53 -12.45
CA PRO A 150 -15.84 12.24 -13.87
C PRO A 150 -16.02 10.75 -14.14
N ARG A 151 -16.90 10.39 -15.07
CA ARG A 151 -17.24 8.98 -15.36
C ARG A 151 -16.02 8.11 -15.67
N ASN A 152 -15.09 8.62 -16.48
CA ASN A 152 -13.85 7.93 -16.84
C ASN A 152 -12.90 7.70 -15.66
N LEU A 153 -13.06 8.44 -14.54
CA LEU A 153 -12.24 8.29 -13.33
C LEU A 153 -12.95 7.50 -12.22
N LYS A 154 -14.23 7.14 -12.38
CA LYS A 154 -14.97 6.37 -11.35
C LYS A 154 -14.42 4.97 -11.13
N LYS A 155 -13.72 4.39 -12.13
CA LYS A 155 -13.03 3.09 -12.03
C LYS A 155 -11.59 3.22 -11.47
N ASN A 156 -11.16 4.41 -11.02
CA ASN A 156 -9.85 4.58 -10.39
C ASN A 156 -9.72 3.67 -9.16
N GLU A 157 -8.70 2.82 -9.16
CA GLU A 157 -8.45 1.82 -8.11
C GLU A 157 -8.43 2.43 -6.70
N GLY A 158 -7.71 3.55 -6.53
CA GLY A 158 -7.63 4.22 -5.23
C GLY A 158 -8.97 4.82 -4.76
N LEU A 159 -9.87 5.20 -5.70
CA LEU A 159 -11.22 5.64 -5.35
C LEU A 159 -12.06 4.44 -4.91
N ILE A 160 -12.01 3.32 -5.63
CA ILE A 160 -12.70 2.08 -5.26
C ILE A 160 -12.23 1.63 -3.87
N PHE A 161 -10.93 1.64 -3.63
CA PHE A 161 -10.34 1.31 -2.33
C PHE A 161 -10.85 2.21 -1.18
N GLU A 162 -10.87 3.53 -1.36
CA GLU A 162 -11.35 4.44 -0.31
C GLU A 162 -12.88 4.31 -0.09
N ARG A 163 -13.66 4.00 -1.13
CA ARG A 163 -15.09 3.69 -1.01
C ARG A 163 -15.31 2.38 -0.24
N LEU A 164 -14.56 1.32 -0.56
CA LEU A 164 -14.56 0.05 0.19
C LEU A 164 -14.29 0.31 1.67
N ARG A 165 -13.18 1.00 1.95
CA ARG A 165 -12.74 1.30 3.29
C ARG A 165 -13.77 2.13 4.07
N TRP A 166 -14.35 3.13 3.44
CA TRP A 166 -15.40 3.98 4.03
C TRP A 166 -16.64 3.15 4.35
N ARG A 167 -17.19 2.37 3.40
CA ARG A 167 -18.35 1.52 3.59
C ARG A 167 -18.14 0.48 4.70
N ARG A 168 -16.98 -0.18 4.70
CA ARG A 168 -16.65 -1.11 5.79
C ARG A 168 -16.63 -0.43 7.15
N LYS A 169 -16.04 0.76 7.26
CA LYS A 169 -15.96 1.52 8.52
C LYS A 169 -17.31 2.09 8.99
N THR A 170 -18.23 2.31 8.08
CA THR A 170 -19.61 2.70 8.37
C THR A 170 -20.56 1.51 8.48
N ARG A 171 -20.03 0.27 8.50
CA ARG A 171 -20.78 -0.99 8.63
C ARG A 171 -21.72 -1.31 7.45
N LEU A 172 -21.54 -0.66 6.31
CA LEU A 172 -22.27 -0.91 5.05
C LEU A 172 -21.60 -2.09 4.29
N TYR A 173 -21.59 -3.28 4.91
CA TYR A 173 -20.80 -4.41 4.42
C TYR A 173 -21.29 -4.97 3.08
N ASP A 174 -22.61 -5.06 2.89
CA ASP A 174 -23.17 -5.59 1.64
C ASP A 174 -22.85 -4.71 0.45
N THR A 175 -23.01 -3.40 0.58
CA THR A 175 -22.64 -2.47 -0.50
C THR A 175 -21.10 -2.34 -0.65
N ALA A 176 -20.33 -2.63 0.40
CA ALA A 176 -18.89 -2.76 0.29
C ALA A 176 -18.49 -3.99 -0.56
N PHE A 177 -19.19 -5.11 -0.38
CA PHE A 177 -19.02 -6.31 -1.22
C PHE A 177 -19.37 -6.03 -2.69
N GLU A 178 -20.55 -5.51 -2.97
CA GLU A 178 -20.98 -5.17 -4.33
C GLU A 178 -20.01 -4.26 -5.08
N LEU A 179 -19.32 -3.38 -4.36
CA LEU A 179 -18.34 -2.47 -4.94
C LEU A 179 -17.08 -3.16 -5.44
N ILE A 180 -16.70 -4.29 -4.83
CA ILE A 180 -15.48 -5.04 -5.12
C ILE A 180 -15.74 -6.46 -5.62
N ASP A 181 -16.94 -6.72 -6.06
CA ASP A 181 -17.32 -7.94 -6.76
C ASP A 181 -17.66 -7.63 -8.23
N PRO A 182 -16.74 -7.88 -9.18
CA PRO A 182 -15.41 -8.49 -8.99
C PRO A 182 -14.34 -7.54 -8.42
N LEU A 183 -13.32 -8.12 -7.78
CA LEU A 183 -12.12 -7.37 -7.36
C LEU A 183 -11.39 -6.73 -8.56
N PRO A 184 -10.75 -5.56 -8.38
CA PRO A 184 -9.92 -4.97 -9.43
C PRO A 184 -8.81 -5.92 -9.90
N ASN A 185 -8.49 -5.90 -11.20
CA ASN A 185 -7.50 -6.82 -11.78
C ASN A 185 -6.08 -6.60 -11.27
N ASN A 186 -5.68 -5.35 -11.01
CA ASN A 186 -4.36 -5.00 -10.50
C ASN A 186 -4.52 -4.33 -9.14
N LEU A 187 -3.89 -4.90 -8.12
CA LEU A 187 -3.94 -4.37 -6.75
C LEU A 187 -2.62 -3.67 -6.44
N LYS A 188 -2.52 -2.37 -6.73
CA LYS A 188 -1.29 -1.57 -6.55
C LYS A 188 -0.70 -1.67 -5.13
N TYR A 189 -1.52 -1.82 -4.10
CA TYR A 189 -1.10 -1.94 -2.71
C TYR A 189 -1.78 -3.16 -2.07
N GLU A 190 -1.40 -4.37 -2.49
CA GLU A 190 -2.00 -5.64 -2.06
C GLU A 190 -2.19 -5.75 -0.54
N LYS A 191 -1.19 -5.34 0.26
CA LYS A 191 -1.30 -5.34 1.72
C LYS A 191 -2.49 -4.53 2.23
N LYS A 192 -2.80 -3.39 1.61
CA LYS A 192 -3.93 -2.54 2.02
C LYS A 192 -5.25 -3.17 1.60
N TRP A 193 -5.29 -3.71 0.39
CA TRP A 193 -6.44 -4.43 -0.11
C TRP A 193 -6.75 -5.66 0.74
N TRP A 194 -5.75 -6.49 1.03
CA TRP A 194 -5.92 -7.65 1.89
C TRP A 194 -6.41 -7.27 3.28
N TYR A 195 -5.83 -6.24 3.89
CA TYR A 195 -6.26 -5.74 5.19
C TYR A 195 -7.76 -5.39 5.22
N GLU A 196 -8.26 -4.62 4.25
CA GLU A 196 -9.69 -4.24 4.20
C GLU A 196 -10.58 -5.43 3.84
N THR A 197 -10.18 -6.25 2.86
CA THR A 197 -10.94 -7.42 2.39
C THR A 197 -11.01 -8.51 3.44
N SER A 198 -9.92 -8.83 4.12
CA SER A 198 -9.88 -9.86 5.17
C SER A 198 -10.78 -9.49 6.37
N ILE A 199 -10.86 -8.21 6.72
CA ILE A 199 -11.82 -7.76 7.75
C ILE A 199 -13.26 -7.94 7.25
N LEU A 200 -13.54 -7.60 6.00
CA LEU A 200 -14.88 -7.77 5.41
C LEU A 200 -15.29 -9.24 5.37
N ILE A 201 -14.38 -10.15 4.98
CA ILE A 201 -14.60 -11.58 5.01
C ILE A 201 -15.00 -12.05 6.42
N ARG A 202 -14.22 -11.67 7.45
CA ARG A 202 -14.51 -12.01 8.85
C ARG A 202 -15.88 -11.46 9.31
N LYS A 203 -16.27 -10.27 8.85
CA LYS A 203 -17.59 -9.70 9.14
C LYS A 203 -18.73 -10.46 8.46
N PHE A 204 -18.50 -11.03 7.28
CA PHE A 204 -19.48 -11.91 6.65
C PHE A 204 -19.58 -13.27 7.36
N ILE A 205 -18.48 -13.84 7.85
CA ILE A 205 -18.50 -15.06 8.65
C ILE A 205 -19.32 -14.82 9.94
N GLU A 206 -19.03 -13.73 10.67
CA GLU A 206 -19.76 -13.33 11.88
C GLU A 206 -21.28 -13.18 11.63
N ARG A 207 -21.66 -12.72 10.43
CA ARG A 207 -23.05 -12.55 10.01
C ARG A 207 -23.65 -13.76 9.29
N LYS A 208 -22.97 -14.90 9.31
CA LYS A 208 -23.37 -16.15 8.64
C LYS A 208 -23.58 -16.01 7.12
N LYS A 209 -22.98 -14.98 6.48
CA LYS A 209 -22.99 -14.78 5.02
C LYS A 209 -21.80 -15.51 4.36
N TYR A 210 -21.73 -16.81 4.57
CA TYR A 210 -20.57 -17.63 4.24
C TYR A 210 -20.21 -17.63 2.74
N GLN A 211 -21.21 -17.63 1.85
CA GLN A 211 -20.98 -17.58 0.40
C GLN A 211 -20.23 -16.29 -0.03
N LYS A 212 -20.63 -15.13 0.52
CA LYS A 212 -19.93 -13.86 0.25
C LYS A 212 -18.52 -13.87 0.80
N ALA A 213 -18.33 -14.43 2.01
CA ALA A 213 -17.01 -14.57 2.64
C ALA A 213 -16.09 -15.46 1.80
N TYR A 214 -16.58 -16.61 1.38
CA TYR A 214 -15.84 -17.57 0.54
C TYR A 214 -15.45 -16.95 -0.81
N LYS A 215 -16.41 -16.32 -1.49
CA LYS A 215 -16.17 -15.70 -2.78
C LYS A 215 -15.04 -14.66 -2.70
N LEU A 216 -15.07 -13.78 -1.70
CA LEU A 216 -14.01 -12.77 -1.52
C LEU A 216 -12.65 -13.39 -1.24
N ALA A 217 -12.58 -14.44 -0.40
CA ALA A 217 -11.32 -15.12 -0.10
C ALA A 217 -10.75 -15.78 -1.37
N LYS A 218 -11.56 -16.55 -2.09
CA LYS A 218 -11.19 -17.22 -3.33
C LYS A 218 -10.76 -16.22 -4.42
N ASP A 219 -11.55 -15.15 -4.64
CA ASP A 219 -11.26 -14.17 -5.68
C ASP A 219 -9.98 -13.38 -5.36
N PHE A 220 -9.66 -13.18 -4.08
CA PHE A 220 -8.44 -12.50 -3.67
C PHE A 220 -7.18 -13.32 -3.95
N SER A 221 -7.21 -14.63 -3.79
CA SER A 221 -6.09 -15.52 -4.08
C SER A 221 -5.67 -15.46 -5.55
N GLY A 222 -6.63 -15.33 -6.46
CA GLY A 222 -6.37 -15.16 -7.90
C GLY A 222 -5.85 -13.78 -8.31
N LYS A 223 -5.81 -12.79 -7.40
CA LYS A 223 -5.39 -11.40 -7.68
C LYS A 223 -4.11 -10.97 -6.95
N SER A 224 -3.65 -11.73 -5.99
CA SER A 224 -2.48 -11.43 -5.18
C SER A 224 -1.49 -12.57 -5.22
N THR A 225 -0.21 -12.27 -5.42
CA THR A 225 0.87 -13.26 -5.26
C THR A 225 1.36 -13.32 -3.81
N LYS A 226 1.21 -12.21 -3.06
CA LYS A 226 1.76 -12.08 -1.71
C LYS A 226 0.84 -12.65 -0.63
N TYR A 227 -0.47 -12.60 -0.85
CA TYR A 227 -1.48 -13.03 0.13
C TYR A 227 -2.27 -14.25 -0.33
N THR A 228 -1.79 -14.94 -1.38
CA THR A 228 -2.40 -16.18 -1.90
C THR A 228 -2.53 -17.21 -0.81
N SER A 229 -1.47 -17.51 -0.08
CA SER A 229 -1.50 -18.52 0.99
C SER A 229 -2.56 -18.22 2.06
N GLU A 230 -2.61 -16.97 2.56
CA GLU A 230 -3.57 -16.60 3.62
C GLU A 230 -5.01 -16.61 3.10
N SER A 231 -5.25 -16.15 1.87
CA SER A 231 -6.59 -16.12 1.26
C SER A 231 -7.09 -17.51 0.88
N GLU A 232 -6.23 -18.39 0.37
CA GLU A 232 -6.53 -19.79 0.09
C GLU A 232 -6.86 -20.54 1.37
N TRP A 233 -6.04 -20.38 2.42
CA TRP A 233 -6.34 -21.00 3.70
C TRP A 233 -7.71 -20.56 4.22
N LEU A 234 -8.05 -19.29 4.11
CA LEU A 234 -9.32 -18.75 4.59
C LEU A 234 -10.50 -19.28 3.76
N ALA A 235 -10.33 -19.40 2.43
CA ALA A 235 -11.34 -20.00 1.54
C ALA A 235 -11.57 -21.49 1.90
N GLY A 236 -10.50 -22.25 2.07
CA GLY A 236 -10.57 -23.66 2.52
C GLY A 236 -11.27 -23.80 3.87
N TRP A 237 -10.92 -22.94 4.84
CA TRP A 237 -11.50 -22.97 6.18
C TRP A 237 -13.01 -22.64 6.17
N ILE A 238 -13.43 -21.68 5.37
CA ILE A 238 -14.86 -21.36 5.20
C ILE A 238 -15.59 -22.53 4.52
N GLY A 239 -14.99 -23.08 3.45
CA GLY A 239 -15.54 -24.21 2.73
C GLY A 239 -15.74 -25.46 3.60
N TYR A 240 -14.73 -25.77 4.41
CA TYR A 240 -14.74 -26.92 5.33
C TYR A 240 -15.78 -26.81 6.45
N ASN A 241 -15.93 -25.63 7.06
CA ASN A 241 -16.74 -25.46 8.26
C ASN A 241 -18.18 -25.02 8.00
N PHE A 242 -18.46 -24.30 6.93
CA PHE A 242 -19.73 -23.56 6.78
C PHE A 242 -20.44 -23.78 5.44
N LEU A 243 -19.74 -24.32 4.44
CA LEU A 243 -20.31 -24.54 3.13
C LEU A 243 -20.34 -26.03 2.82
N ASN A 244 -21.39 -26.48 2.17
CA ASN A 244 -21.48 -27.87 1.72
C ASN A 244 -20.70 -28.03 0.39
N LEU A 245 -19.38 -27.76 0.43
CA LEU A 245 -18.51 -27.96 -0.72
C LEU A 245 -18.04 -29.41 -0.80
N LYS A 246 -17.75 -29.88 -2.02
CA LYS A 246 -17.05 -31.14 -2.23
C LYS A 246 -15.67 -31.09 -1.55
N SER A 247 -15.25 -32.21 -1.00
CA SER A 247 -14.00 -32.33 -0.22
C SER A 247 -12.77 -31.87 -1.00
N GLU A 248 -12.71 -32.24 -2.28
CA GLU A 248 -11.60 -31.88 -3.14
C GLU A 248 -11.39 -30.36 -3.21
N ILE A 249 -12.47 -29.56 -3.15
CA ILE A 249 -12.41 -28.10 -3.27
C ILE A 249 -11.69 -27.49 -2.06
N TYR A 250 -12.11 -27.83 -0.82
CA TYR A 250 -11.47 -27.25 0.36
C TYR A 250 -10.09 -27.85 0.63
N ILE A 251 -9.84 -29.12 0.26
CA ILE A 251 -8.52 -29.74 0.31
C ILE A 251 -7.57 -28.97 -0.63
N ASN A 252 -7.97 -28.73 -1.87
CA ASN A 252 -7.16 -27.97 -2.83
C ASN A 252 -6.83 -26.55 -2.32
N HIS A 253 -7.77 -25.88 -1.67
CA HIS A 253 -7.48 -24.59 -1.05
C HIS A 253 -6.39 -24.69 0.02
N PHE A 254 -6.40 -25.71 0.88
CA PHE A 254 -5.36 -25.90 1.89
C PHE A 254 -4.01 -26.31 1.27
N LEU A 255 -4.00 -27.13 0.22
CA LEU A 255 -2.80 -27.47 -0.54
C LEU A 255 -2.20 -26.23 -1.21
N ASN A 256 -3.01 -25.43 -1.91
CA ASN A 256 -2.57 -24.17 -2.51
C ASN A 256 -2.01 -23.20 -1.44
N SER A 257 -2.63 -23.15 -0.27
CA SER A 257 -2.11 -22.37 0.85
C SER A 257 -0.73 -22.84 1.30
N TYR A 258 -0.53 -24.16 1.40
CA TYR A 258 0.74 -24.78 1.79
C TYR A 258 1.86 -24.48 0.77
N GLU A 259 1.56 -24.58 -0.51
CA GLU A 259 2.52 -24.37 -1.60
C GLU A 259 2.93 -22.91 -1.76
N ASN A 260 2.02 -21.98 -1.49
CA ASN A 260 2.22 -20.55 -1.71
C ASN A 260 2.83 -19.81 -0.50
N THR A 261 3.49 -20.53 0.43
CA THR A 261 4.21 -19.89 1.54
C THR A 261 5.52 -20.63 1.87
N ASN A 262 6.54 -19.87 2.25
CA ASN A 262 7.78 -20.41 2.81
C ASN A 262 7.85 -20.25 4.34
N HIS A 263 6.85 -19.63 4.95
CA HIS A 263 6.80 -19.42 6.38
C HIS A 263 6.40 -20.71 7.10
N ARG A 264 7.28 -21.26 7.96
CA ARG A 264 7.10 -22.56 8.62
C ARG A 264 5.77 -22.71 9.35
N GLY A 265 5.37 -21.68 10.10
CA GLY A 265 4.10 -21.70 10.84
C GLY A 265 2.85 -21.71 9.94
N GLU A 266 2.91 -21.01 8.80
CA GLU A 266 1.81 -21.04 7.82
C GLU A 266 1.74 -22.38 7.10
N LYS A 267 2.91 -22.98 6.74
CA LYS A 267 2.96 -24.34 6.19
C LYS A 267 2.37 -25.35 7.16
N ALA A 268 2.81 -25.36 8.42
CA ALA A 268 2.30 -26.27 9.45
C ALA A 268 0.78 -26.13 9.65
N LYS A 269 0.28 -24.88 9.68
CA LYS A 269 -1.16 -24.61 9.74
C LYS A 269 -1.92 -25.22 8.56
N SER A 270 -1.41 -25.03 7.34
CA SER A 270 -2.06 -25.55 6.13
C SER A 270 -2.01 -27.08 6.08
N ALA A 271 -0.85 -27.69 6.39
CA ALA A 271 -0.68 -29.14 6.48
C ALA A 271 -1.67 -29.77 7.48
N TYR A 272 -1.80 -29.19 8.67
CA TYR A 272 -2.77 -29.63 9.66
C TYR A 272 -4.21 -29.69 9.10
N TRP A 273 -4.62 -28.66 8.35
CA TRP A 273 -5.96 -28.62 7.77
C TRP A 273 -6.12 -29.58 6.60
N VAL A 274 -5.06 -29.86 5.83
CA VAL A 274 -5.08 -30.95 4.82
C VAL A 274 -5.28 -32.30 5.50
N GLY A 275 -4.46 -32.62 6.52
CA GLY A 275 -4.60 -33.86 7.28
C GLY A 275 -6.00 -34.04 7.90
N LYS A 276 -6.51 -32.96 8.53
CA LYS A 276 -7.86 -32.95 9.11
C LYS A 276 -8.94 -33.12 8.05
N SER A 277 -8.76 -32.63 6.85
CA SER A 277 -9.69 -32.77 5.74
C SER A 277 -9.73 -34.23 5.24
N TYR A 278 -8.57 -34.86 5.08
CA TYR A 278 -8.49 -36.30 4.72
C TYR A 278 -9.09 -37.20 5.78
N LYS A 279 -8.86 -36.90 7.05
CA LYS A 279 -9.51 -37.62 8.16
C LYS A 279 -11.03 -37.51 8.10
N LYS A 280 -11.59 -36.35 7.81
CA LYS A 280 -13.04 -36.11 7.69
C LYS A 280 -13.70 -36.99 6.62
N ILE A 281 -13.00 -37.31 5.55
CA ILE A 281 -13.50 -38.15 4.44
C ILE A 281 -13.08 -39.61 4.56
N GLY A 282 -12.51 -40.05 5.70
CA GLY A 282 -12.12 -41.42 5.95
C GLY A 282 -10.83 -41.88 5.26
N ASN A 283 -10.05 -40.97 4.67
CA ASN A 283 -8.75 -41.30 4.08
C ASN A 283 -7.64 -41.21 5.14
N GLU A 284 -7.52 -42.26 5.95
CA GLU A 284 -6.58 -42.33 7.07
C GLU A 284 -5.11 -42.33 6.60
N GLU A 285 -4.82 -42.92 5.46
CA GLU A 285 -3.47 -42.96 4.89
C GLU A 285 -2.97 -41.54 4.59
N GLN A 286 -3.70 -40.78 3.79
CA GLN A 286 -3.36 -39.40 3.48
C GLN A 286 -3.38 -38.51 4.72
N SER A 287 -4.30 -38.76 5.65
CA SER A 287 -4.35 -38.01 6.91
C SER A 287 -3.05 -38.14 7.71
N LYS A 288 -2.49 -39.35 7.83
CA LYS A 288 -1.23 -39.62 8.56
C LYS A 288 -0.01 -38.96 7.90
N ILE A 289 0.02 -38.85 6.56
CA ILE A 289 1.12 -38.19 5.83
C ILE A 289 1.19 -36.71 6.18
N TRP A 290 0.06 -36.08 6.42
CA TRP A 290 -0.02 -34.64 6.62
C TRP A 290 0.08 -34.18 8.09
N PHE A 291 -0.09 -35.06 9.07
CA PHE A 291 0.13 -34.76 10.49
C PHE A 291 1.57 -35.02 10.94
#